data_9dcf0e0149e81a6c1daaef7c6bc29f08
#
_entry.id   9dcf0e0149e81a6c1daaef7c6bc29f08
#
_cell.length_a   1.000
_cell.length_b   1.000
_cell.length_c   1.000
_cell.angle_alpha   90.00
_cell.angle_beta   90.00
_cell.angle_gamma   90.00
#
_symmetry.space_group_name_H-M   'P 1'
#
loop_
_entity.id
_entity.type
_entity.pdbx_description
1 polymer ?
#
loop_
_entity_poly.entity_id
_entity_poly.type
_entity_poly.pdbx_seq_one_letter_code
_entity_poly.pdbx_strand_id
1 'polypeptide(L)'
;MKLNSFEEVKRLTQEMVAIPSINKEPKGETAVAKYVYDYYMGLDYFKEHPERVKMFQTKNDFVERHSTYAYVKGTKGDSGRTVILIGHLDTVGVDDFGTIRE
;
A
#
# COMPACT_ATOMS: atom_id res chain seq x y z
N MET A 1 7.85 17.47 2.07
CA MET A 1 6.74 16.78 2.70
C MET A 1 7.15 16.18 4.02
N LYS A 2 6.30 16.29 5.03
CA LYS A 2 6.62 15.77 6.35
C LYS A 2 5.96 14.42 6.56
N LEU A 3 6.69 13.36 6.28
CA LEU A 3 6.16 12.01 6.37
C LEU A 3 5.94 11.53 7.81
N ASN A 4 6.57 12.20 8.77
CA ASN A 4 6.47 11.81 10.17
C ASN A 4 5.39 12.55 10.94
N SER A 5 4.55 13.30 10.26
CA SER A 5 3.45 14.01 10.91
C SER A 5 2.39 13.02 11.36
N PHE A 6 1.98 13.13 12.62
CA PHE A 6 0.90 12.31 13.14
C PHE A 6 -0.39 12.53 12.33
N GLU A 7 -0.65 13.79 11.96
CA GLU A 7 -1.83 14.10 11.17
C GLU A 7 -1.80 13.44 9.80
N GLU A 8 -0.63 13.38 9.17
CA GLU A 8 -0.51 12.74 7.88
C GLU A 8 -0.74 11.23 7.99
N VAL A 9 -0.16 10.58 8.98
CA VAL A 9 -0.36 9.16 9.19
C VAL A 9 -1.82 8.86 9.47
N LYS A 10 -2.46 9.69 10.29
CA LYS A 10 -3.88 9.52 10.61
C LYS A 10 -4.74 9.65 9.36
N ARG A 11 -4.47 10.68 8.55
CA ARG A 11 -5.23 10.90 7.32
C ARG A 11 -5.10 9.72 6.37
N LEU A 12 -3.86 9.25 6.15
CA LEU A 12 -3.62 8.12 5.27
C LEU A 12 -4.33 6.86 5.76
N THR A 13 -4.27 6.62 7.06
CA THR A 13 -4.93 5.45 7.65
C THR A 13 -6.44 5.51 7.43
N GLN A 14 -7.04 6.66 7.70
CA GLN A 14 -8.48 6.81 7.53
C GLN A 14 -8.90 6.65 6.07
N GLU A 15 -8.14 7.21 5.14
CA GLU A 15 -8.46 7.10 3.73
C GLU A 15 -8.33 5.65 3.25
N MET A 16 -7.31 4.95 3.69
CA MET A 16 -7.12 3.56 3.29
C MET A 16 -8.19 2.66 3.89
N VAL A 17 -8.58 2.89 5.12
CA VAL A 17 -9.63 2.10 5.75
C VAL A 17 -10.97 2.29 5.03
N ALA A 18 -11.20 3.48 4.49
CA ALA A 18 -12.43 3.76 3.76
C ALA A 18 -12.51 3.06 2.40
N ILE A 19 -11.41 2.55 1.89
CA ILE A 19 -11.38 1.84 0.61
C ILE A 19 -11.61 0.35 0.86
N PRO A 20 -12.66 -0.25 0.29
CA PRO A 20 -12.89 -1.69 0.47
C PRO A 20 -11.72 -2.53 -0.04
N SER A 21 -11.27 -3.47 0.77
CA SER A 21 -10.15 -4.33 0.40
C SER A 21 -10.33 -5.75 0.92
N ILE A 22 -11.58 -6.23 0.94
CA ILE A 22 -11.90 -7.57 1.43
C ILE A 22 -11.28 -8.60 0.50
N ASN A 23 -10.50 -9.52 1.07
CA ASN A 23 -9.67 -10.43 0.29
C ASN A 23 -10.45 -11.44 -0.56
N LYS A 24 -11.71 -11.67 -0.24
CA LYS A 24 -12.55 -12.62 -0.99
C LYS A 24 -13.38 -11.96 -2.09
N GLU A 25 -13.37 -10.64 -2.15
CA GLU A 25 -14.10 -9.94 -3.21
C GLU A 25 -13.34 -10.04 -4.53
N PRO A 26 -14.04 -9.93 -5.68
CA PRO A 26 -13.41 -10.17 -6.99
C PRO A 26 -12.16 -9.34 -7.27
N LYS A 27 -12.09 -8.12 -6.76
CA LYS A 27 -10.92 -7.28 -6.97
C LYS A 27 -10.04 -7.15 -5.73
N GLY A 28 -10.43 -7.81 -4.64
CA GLY A 28 -9.63 -7.84 -3.43
C GLY A 28 -9.12 -6.48 -3.00
N GLU A 29 -7.80 -6.36 -2.87
CA GLU A 29 -7.14 -5.14 -2.43
C GLU A 29 -6.68 -4.23 -3.56
N THR A 30 -7.17 -4.44 -4.79
CA THR A 30 -6.69 -3.67 -5.95
C THR A 30 -6.87 -2.17 -5.77
N ALA A 31 -8.02 -1.72 -5.27
CA ALA A 31 -8.28 -0.29 -5.11
C ALA A 31 -7.34 0.35 -4.10
N VAL A 32 -7.07 -0.32 -2.98
CA VAL A 32 -6.17 0.24 -1.98
C VAL A 32 -4.72 0.17 -2.46
N ALA A 33 -4.36 -0.85 -3.25
CA ALA A 33 -3.03 -0.90 -3.85
C ALA A 33 -2.82 0.29 -4.78
N LYS A 34 -3.84 0.65 -5.55
CA LYS A 34 -3.76 1.82 -6.43
C LYS A 34 -3.66 3.12 -5.62
N TYR A 35 -4.39 3.22 -4.52
CA TYR A 35 -4.29 4.38 -3.65
C TYR A 35 -2.85 4.57 -3.17
N VAL A 36 -2.22 3.47 -2.73
CA VAL A 36 -0.84 3.51 -2.26
C VAL A 36 0.11 3.90 -3.39
N TYR A 37 -0.10 3.32 -4.57
CA TYR A 37 0.69 3.67 -5.75
C TYR A 37 0.59 5.16 -6.06
N ASP A 38 -0.63 5.68 -6.10
CA ASP A 38 -0.84 7.10 -6.42
C ASP A 38 -0.23 8.02 -5.35
N TYR A 39 -0.31 7.60 -4.09
CA TYR A 39 0.31 8.37 -3.02
C TYR A 39 1.82 8.49 -3.22
N TYR A 40 2.49 7.36 -3.48
CA TYR A 40 3.93 7.39 -3.72
C TYR A 40 4.27 8.25 -4.93
N MET A 41 3.52 8.12 -6.01
CA MET A 41 3.80 8.91 -7.22
C MET A 41 3.61 10.40 -7.00
N GLY A 42 2.88 10.79 -5.97
CA GLY A 42 2.72 12.20 -5.62
C GLY A 42 3.87 12.78 -4.80
N LEU A 43 4.78 11.94 -4.30
CA LEU A 43 5.93 12.41 -3.52
C LEU A 43 7.05 12.86 -4.44
N ASP A 44 7.74 13.93 -4.05
CA ASP A 44 8.78 14.53 -4.89
C ASP A 44 9.86 13.52 -5.31
N TYR A 45 10.29 12.69 -4.37
CA TYR A 45 11.32 11.71 -4.67
C TYR A 45 10.90 10.78 -5.82
N PHE A 46 9.66 10.32 -5.80
CA PHE A 46 9.18 9.37 -6.80
C PHE A 46 8.74 10.07 -8.09
N LYS A 47 8.44 11.37 -8.04
CA LYS A 47 8.25 12.13 -9.26
C LYS A 47 9.55 12.19 -10.07
N GLU A 48 10.68 12.24 -9.37
CA GLU A 48 11.99 12.25 -10.00
C GLU A 48 12.47 10.84 -10.37
N HIS A 49 11.92 9.81 -9.73
CA HIS A 49 12.28 8.42 -9.97
C HIS A 49 11.05 7.53 -10.13
N PRO A 50 10.24 7.79 -11.14
CA PRO A 50 8.96 7.06 -11.28
C PRO A 50 9.16 5.57 -11.51
N GLU A 51 10.30 5.15 -12.00
CA GLU A 51 10.61 3.74 -12.20
C GLU A 51 10.75 2.98 -10.88
N ARG A 52 10.82 3.70 -9.76
CA ARG A 52 11.01 3.09 -8.43
C ARG A 52 9.71 2.80 -7.70
N VAL A 53 8.59 3.09 -8.32
CA VAL A 53 7.28 2.74 -7.79
C VAL A 53 6.59 1.85 -8.81
N LYS A 54 6.11 0.71 -8.38
CA LYS A 54 5.43 -0.22 -9.27
C LYS A 54 4.23 -0.85 -8.61
N MET A 55 3.22 -1.11 -9.42
CA MET A 55 2.05 -1.87 -9.02
C MET A 55 1.96 -3.05 -9.98
N PHE A 56 1.80 -4.25 -9.45
CA PHE A 56 1.74 -5.43 -10.29
C PHE A 56 0.65 -6.37 -9.82
N GLN A 57 0.12 -7.13 -10.77
CA GLN A 57 -0.96 -8.08 -10.50
C GLN A 57 -0.38 -9.45 -10.20
N THR A 58 -0.92 -10.10 -9.18
CA THR A 58 -0.55 -11.46 -8.85
C THR A 58 -1.06 -12.40 -9.94
N LYS A 59 -0.21 -13.30 -10.39
CA LYS A 59 -0.57 -14.27 -11.43
C LYS A 59 -1.13 -15.53 -10.82
N ASN A 60 -2.01 -16.19 -11.58
CA ASN A 60 -2.56 -17.48 -11.21
C ASN A 60 -3.37 -17.43 -9.91
N ASP A 61 -4.14 -16.36 -9.75
CA ASP A 61 -5.01 -16.18 -8.58
C ASP A 61 -6.46 -16.10 -9.06
N PHE A 62 -7.37 -16.61 -8.26
CA PHE A 62 -8.79 -16.53 -8.54
C PHE A 62 -9.35 -15.12 -8.38
N VAL A 63 -8.69 -14.31 -7.59
CA VAL A 63 -9.08 -12.94 -7.31
C VAL A 63 -8.08 -12.01 -7.97
N GLU A 64 -8.56 -10.90 -8.52
CA GLU A 64 -7.65 -9.90 -9.07
C GLU A 64 -6.96 -9.20 -7.92
N ARG A 65 -5.69 -9.51 -7.73
CA ARG A 65 -4.89 -8.97 -6.63
C ARG A 65 -3.75 -8.15 -7.18
N HIS A 66 -3.49 -7.04 -6.51
CA HIS A 66 -2.39 -6.17 -6.86
C HIS A 66 -1.55 -5.86 -5.63
N SER A 67 -0.26 -5.68 -5.86
CA SER A 67 0.69 -5.24 -4.84
C SER A 67 1.38 -4.00 -5.34
N THR A 68 1.72 -3.12 -4.41
CA THR A 68 2.46 -1.90 -4.74
C THR A 68 3.78 -1.94 -3.97
N TYR A 69 4.88 -1.58 -4.65
CA TYR A 69 6.13 -1.42 -3.95
C TYR A 69 6.81 -0.13 -4.37
N ALA A 70 7.64 0.38 -3.47
CA ALA A 70 8.42 1.57 -3.71
C ALA A 70 9.83 1.33 -3.22
N TYR A 71 10.81 1.81 -3.97
CA TYR A 71 12.21 1.61 -3.67
C TYR A 71 12.89 2.95 -3.48
N VAL A 72 13.62 3.10 -2.37
CA VAL A 72 14.43 4.28 -2.13
C VAL A 72 15.89 3.82 -2.06
N LYS A 73 16.71 4.40 -2.91
CA LYS A 73 18.13 4.04 -2.95
C LYS A 73 18.89 4.82 -1.89
N GLY A 74 19.74 4.12 -1.13
CA GLY A 74 20.59 4.76 -0.16
C GLY A 74 21.61 5.67 -0.81
N THR A 75 22.09 6.65 -0.05
CA THR A 75 23.02 7.66 -0.55
C THR A 75 24.45 7.48 -0.05
N LYS A 76 24.69 6.50 0.81
CA LYS A 76 26.02 6.27 1.38
C LYS A 76 26.85 5.26 0.59
N GLY A 77 26.75 5.31 -0.70
CA GLY A 77 27.49 4.39 -1.53
C GLY A 77 26.89 2.99 -1.51
N ASP A 78 27.66 2.03 -1.92
CA ASP A 78 27.19 0.65 -2.11
C ASP A 78 27.56 -0.19 -0.89
N SER A 79 26.69 -0.22 0.12
CA SER A 79 26.91 -1.04 1.30
C SER A 79 26.49 -2.49 1.10
N GLY A 80 25.75 -2.78 0.03
CA GLY A 80 25.21 -4.10 -0.19
C GLY A 80 24.07 -4.48 0.74
N ARG A 81 23.50 -3.52 1.47
CA ARG A 81 22.44 -3.78 2.43
C ARG A 81 21.13 -3.17 1.98
N THR A 82 20.05 -3.92 2.17
CA THR A 82 18.71 -3.46 1.85
C THR A 82 17.78 -3.82 3.00
N VAL A 83 16.92 -2.87 3.38
CA VAL A 83 15.86 -3.10 4.36
C VAL A 83 14.55 -3.17 3.60
N ILE A 84 13.76 -4.21 3.85
CA ILE A 84 12.45 -4.37 3.21
C ILE A 84 11.39 -4.30 4.29
N LEU A 85 10.42 -3.39 4.10
CA LEU A 85 9.27 -3.27 4.97
C LEU A 85 8.07 -3.88 4.24
N ILE A 86 7.36 -4.79 4.89
CA ILE A 86 6.25 -5.51 4.26
C ILE A 86 4.99 -5.30 5.09
N GLY A 87 3.90 -4.99 4.40
CA GLY A 87 2.58 -4.90 5.03
C GLY A 87 1.54 -5.39 4.06
N HIS A 88 0.49 -6.04 4.57
CA HIS A 88 -0.58 -6.49 3.70
C HIS A 88 -1.66 -5.42 3.58
N LEU A 89 -2.38 -5.45 2.47
CA LEU A 89 -3.42 -4.46 2.16
C LEU A 89 -4.82 -5.04 2.26
N ASP A 90 -4.95 -6.37 2.19
CA ASP A 90 -6.26 -6.99 2.24
C ASP A 90 -6.81 -7.05 3.66
N THR A 91 -8.13 -7.14 3.76
CA THR A 91 -8.83 -7.22 5.03
C THR A 91 -9.84 -8.36 4.98
N VAL A 92 -10.41 -8.68 6.14
CA VAL A 92 -11.53 -9.60 6.23
C VAL A 92 -12.84 -8.81 6.27
N GLY A 93 -13.94 -9.48 5.95
CA GLY A 93 -15.24 -8.83 5.97
C GLY A 93 -15.72 -8.58 7.39
N VAL A 94 -16.47 -7.50 7.57
CA VAL A 94 -16.98 -7.14 8.90
C VAL A 94 -18.03 -8.09 9.41
N ASP A 95 -18.65 -8.86 8.54
CA ASP A 95 -19.65 -9.84 8.94
C ASP A 95 -19.09 -10.90 9.87
N ASP A 96 -17.79 -11.13 9.80
CA ASP A 96 -17.12 -12.11 10.64
C ASP A 96 -17.00 -11.66 12.09
N PHE A 97 -17.24 -10.40 12.37
CA PHE A 97 -17.07 -9.85 13.72
C PHE A 97 -18.30 -10.02 14.61
N GLY A 98 -19.44 -10.35 14.05
CA GLY A 98 -20.65 -10.54 14.83
C GLY A 98 -21.04 -9.29 15.63
N THR A 99 -21.07 -9.42 16.95
CA THR A 99 -21.53 -8.34 17.83
C THR A 99 -20.39 -7.55 18.47
N ILE A 100 -19.19 -7.69 17.96
CA ILE A 100 -18.02 -7.07 18.60
C ILE A 100 -18.07 -5.57 18.66
N ARG A 101 -18.79 -4.94 17.77
CA ARG A 101 -18.76 -3.48 17.65
C ARG A 101 -19.62 -2.74 18.68
N GLU A 102 -20.10 -3.37 19.66
CA GLU A 102 -20.86 -2.70 20.69
C GLU A 102 -20.05 -1.86 21.62
#